data_9948cfbb0b20a333ac391f48cbe6e067
#
_entry.id   9948cfbb0b20a333ac391f48cbe6e067
#
_cell.length_a   1.000
_cell.length_b   1.000
_cell.length_c   1.000
_cell.angle_alpha   90.00
_cell.angle_beta   90.00
_cell.angle_gamma   90.00
#
_symmetry.space_group_name_H-M   'P 1'
#
loop_
_entity.id
_entity.type
_entity.pdbx_description
1 polymer ?
#
loop_
_entity_poly.entity_id
_entity_poly.type
_entity_poly.pdbx_seq_one_letter_code
_entity_poly.pdbx_strand_id
1 'polypeptide(L)'
;MIAFKEHRFASFITDVGGATSHTAILGRSMAIPAVLGLHNARQLIRDKETLIIDGTRGVVIVNPDQRVLEEYQLRKTQLELERTKLKRLKSAKTASIDGVDVQLLANIELPSDVPAALEGGAEGIGLFRTEFLFLDRGELPSEDEQFEAYRKVVKGMDGRPVVIRTFDLGADKDLNPEGTLGDRVKTNPALGMRAIRVSLAEPKMFLTQLRAILRASKYGKVKLLIPMLAHAHEIDATLAAVEQAKSSLRGDKLGFDQSIEIGGMIEIPAAALGIGLFLRRLDFLSIGT
;
A
#
# COMPACT_ATOMS: atom_id res chain seq x y z
N MET A 1 17.49 -2.22 -6.02
CA MET A 1 16.29 -2.99 -5.56
C MET A 1 15.89 -4.16 -6.47
N ILE A 2 16.10 -4.10 -7.77
CA ILE A 2 15.75 -5.15 -8.75
C ILE A 2 16.56 -6.44 -8.55
N ALA A 3 17.82 -6.36 -8.10
CA ALA A 3 18.71 -7.51 -7.90
C ALA A 3 18.24 -8.53 -6.83
N PHE A 4 17.40 -8.11 -5.88
CA PHE A 4 16.90 -9.01 -4.82
C PHE A 4 15.84 -10.02 -5.31
N LYS A 5 15.13 -9.74 -6.39
CA LYS A 5 14.08 -10.65 -6.92
C LYS A 5 14.64 -11.85 -7.70
N GLU A 6 15.88 -11.78 -8.15
CA GLU A 6 16.53 -12.85 -8.93
C GLU A 6 17.21 -13.91 -8.06
N HIS A 7 17.42 -13.64 -6.77
CA HIS A 7 18.07 -14.57 -5.84
C HIS A 7 17.05 -15.12 -4.84
N ARG A 8 17.05 -16.42 -4.63
CA ARG A 8 16.23 -17.08 -3.60
C ARG A 8 16.92 -16.95 -2.24
N PHE A 9 16.50 -15.96 -1.47
CA PHE A 9 16.92 -15.82 -0.08
C PHE A 9 16.00 -16.64 0.83
N ALA A 10 16.59 -17.39 1.76
CA ALA A 10 15.82 -18.09 2.79
C ALA A 10 15.33 -17.12 3.87
N SER A 11 16.12 -16.08 4.16
CA SER A 11 15.86 -15.03 5.14
C SER A 11 16.86 -13.89 4.97
N PHE A 12 16.67 -12.78 5.65
CA PHE A 12 17.70 -11.74 5.77
C PHE A 12 17.67 -11.06 7.13
N ILE A 13 18.82 -10.48 7.48
CA ILE A 13 19.00 -9.69 8.69
C ILE A 13 19.72 -8.39 8.35
N THR A 14 19.45 -7.34 9.11
CA THR A 14 20.15 -6.04 8.94
C THR A 14 20.55 -5.45 10.28
N ASP A 15 21.69 -4.73 10.29
CA ASP A 15 22.16 -4.01 11.47
C ASP A 15 21.37 -2.72 11.72
N VAL A 16 20.82 -2.12 10.67
CA VAL A 16 20.06 -0.89 10.71
C VAL A 16 18.67 -1.08 10.12
N GLY A 17 17.77 -0.16 10.41
CA GLY A 17 16.41 -0.19 9.88
C GLY A 17 15.37 -0.50 10.97
N GLY A 18 14.13 -0.20 10.66
CA GLY A 18 12.97 -0.42 11.54
C GLY A 18 11.80 -1.07 10.80
N ALA A 19 10.71 -1.32 11.50
CA ALA A 19 9.53 -2.00 11.01
C ALA A 19 8.86 -1.31 9.78
N THR A 20 9.12 -0.03 9.58
CA THR A 20 8.61 0.79 8.48
C THR A 20 9.63 1.03 7.36
N SER A 21 10.85 0.47 7.47
CA SER A 21 11.88 0.63 6.44
C SER A 21 11.51 -0.09 5.14
N HIS A 22 12.05 0.37 4.01
CA HIS A 22 11.89 -0.29 2.71
C HIS A 22 12.33 -1.76 2.74
N THR A 23 13.34 -2.08 3.54
CA THR A 23 13.80 -3.46 3.73
C THR A 23 12.77 -4.32 4.45
N ALA A 24 12.03 -3.74 5.43
CA ALA A 24 10.94 -4.43 6.12
C ALA A 24 9.77 -4.71 5.18
N ILE A 25 9.41 -3.74 4.34
CA ILE A 25 8.36 -3.86 3.33
C ILE A 25 8.72 -4.97 2.34
N LEU A 26 9.97 -4.97 1.87
CA LEU A 26 10.47 -6.01 0.95
C LEU A 26 10.40 -7.41 1.57
N GLY A 27 10.81 -7.56 2.84
CA GLY A 27 10.74 -8.84 3.55
C GLY A 27 9.32 -9.38 3.66
N ARG A 28 8.36 -8.50 3.95
CA ARG A 28 6.94 -8.86 4.00
C ARG A 28 6.42 -9.27 2.61
N SER A 29 6.75 -8.51 1.56
CA SER A 29 6.31 -8.82 0.20
C SER A 29 6.89 -10.13 -0.34
N MET A 30 8.09 -10.51 0.10
CA MET A 30 8.73 -11.79 -0.23
C MET A 30 8.28 -12.93 0.66
N ALA A 31 7.52 -12.67 1.72
CA ALA A 31 7.05 -13.65 2.72
C ALA A 31 8.18 -14.49 3.34
N ILE A 32 9.38 -13.90 3.51
CA ILE A 32 10.54 -14.55 4.13
C ILE A 32 10.83 -13.96 5.52
N PRO A 33 11.38 -14.76 6.46
CA PRO A 33 11.77 -14.27 7.78
C PRO A 33 12.80 -13.14 7.66
N ALA A 34 12.57 -12.04 8.37
CA ALA A 34 13.50 -10.91 8.43
C ALA A 34 13.62 -10.39 9.86
N VAL A 35 14.84 -10.04 10.27
CA VAL A 35 15.11 -9.34 11.54
C VAL A 35 15.95 -8.11 11.26
N LEU A 36 15.48 -6.96 11.71
CA LEU A 36 16.07 -5.66 11.42
C LEU A 36 16.56 -4.97 12.68
N GLY A 37 17.59 -4.12 12.56
CA GLY A 37 18.07 -3.31 13.67
C GLY A 37 18.89 -4.10 14.69
N LEU A 38 19.64 -5.11 14.28
CA LEU A 38 20.50 -5.94 15.15
C LEU A 38 21.78 -5.24 15.62
N HIS A 39 22.09 -4.07 15.06
CA HIS A 39 23.23 -3.22 15.34
C HIS A 39 24.62 -3.80 14.98
N ASN A 40 24.95 -5.04 15.34
CA ASN A 40 26.29 -5.62 15.16
C ASN A 40 26.25 -7.04 14.57
N ALA A 41 25.19 -7.46 13.94
CA ALA A 41 25.03 -8.83 13.43
C ALA A 41 26.11 -9.18 12.40
N ARG A 42 26.49 -8.24 11.53
CA ARG A 42 27.53 -8.43 10.51
C ARG A 42 28.91 -8.73 11.09
N GLN A 43 29.20 -8.23 12.30
CA GLN A 43 30.50 -8.48 12.98
C GLN A 43 30.50 -9.81 13.77
N LEU A 44 29.30 -10.25 14.19
CA LEU A 44 29.13 -11.43 15.05
C LEU A 44 28.90 -12.71 14.25
N ILE A 45 28.46 -12.63 13.01
CA ILE A 45 28.11 -13.77 12.18
C ILE A 45 29.19 -13.98 11.12
N ARG A 46 29.68 -15.21 11.00
CA ARG A 46 30.69 -15.62 10.03
C ARG A 46 30.05 -16.47 8.92
N ASP A 47 30.74 -16.51 7.78
CA ASP A 47 30.34 -17.37 6.68
C ASP A 47 30.26 -18.85 7.10
N LYS A 48 29.22 -19.53 6.59
CA LYS A 48 28.94 -20.95 6.85
C LYS A 48 28.48 -21.30 8.25
N GLU A 49 28.23 -20.34 9.13
CA GLU A 49 27.60 -20.61 10.42
C GLU A 49 26.12 -20.93 10.26
N THR A 50 25.64 -21.85 11.09
CA THR A 50 24.20 -22.18 11.14
C THR A 50 23.46 -21.10 11.91
N LEU A 51 22.38 -20.59 11.32
CA LEU A 51 21.56 -19.54 11.90
C LEU A 51 20.10 -19.99 12.07
N ILE A 52 19.51 -19.60 13.17
CA ILE A 52 18.04 -19.57 13.32
C ILE A 52 17.63 -18.10 13.21
N ILE A 53 16.68 -17.81 12.33
CA ILE A 53 16.13 -16.47 12.15
C ILE A 53 14.62 -16.52 12.36
N ASP A 54 14.17 -15.98 13.50
CA ASP A 54 12.77 -15.90 13.89
C ASP A 54 12.27 -14.46 13.70
N GLY A 55 11.73 -14.17 12.52
CA GLY A 55 11.19 -12.85 12.19
C GLY A 55 9.94 -12.46 12.99
N THR A 56 9.24 -13.43 13.59
CA THR A 56 8.07 -13.17 14.44
C THR A 56 8.48 -12.63 15.80
N ARG A 57 9.58 -13.14 16.35
CA ARG A 57 10.10 -12.75 17.67
C ARG A 57 11.25 -11.74 17.60
N GLY A 58 11.78 -11.47 16.40
CA GLY A 58 12.95 -10.61 16.22
C GLY A 58 14.23 -11.23 16.78
N VAL A 59 14.37 -12.56 16.72
CA VAL A 59 15.48 -13.31 17.31
C VAL A 59 16.37 -13.90 16.23
N VAL A 60 17.70 -13.78 16.42
CA VAL A 60 18.71 -14.46 15.61
C VAL A 60 19.61 -15.25 16.56
N ILE A 61 19.78 -16.55 16.32
CA ILE A 61 20.64 -17.43 17.10
C ILE A 61 21.74 -17.95 16.19
N VAL A 62 22.99 -17.72 16.58
CA VAL A 62 24.19 -18.15 15.86
C VAL A 62 24.73 -19.43 16.48
N ASN A 63 25.01 -20.42 15.64
CA ASN A 63 25.51 -21.73 16.06
C ASN A 63 24.68 -22.35 17.20
N PRO A 64 23.36 -22.51 17.02
CA PRO A 64 22.49 -23.11 18.03
C PRO A 64 22.94 -24.54 18.37
N ASP A 65 22.80 -24.93 19.61
CA ASP A 65 22.97 -26.32 20.00
C ASP A 65 21.85 -27.20 19.43
N GLN A 66 22.02 -28.53 19.54
CA GLN A 66 21.10 -29.51 18.99
C GLN A 66 19.68 -29.36 19.58
N ARG A 67 19.56 -29.07 20.85
CA ARG A 67 18.27 -28.95 21.54
C ARG A 67 17.51 -27.72 21.06
N VAL A 68 18.18 -26.61 20.89
CA VAL A 68 17.60 -25.38 20.35
C VAL A 68 17.18 -25.57 18.88
N LEU A 69 17.99 -26.26 18.06
CA LEU A 69 17.62 -26.61 16.69
C LEU A 69 16.33 -27.43 16.63
N GLU A 70 16.20 -28.45 17.44
CA GLU A 70 15.01 -29.31 17.52
C GLU A 70 13.77 -28.52 17.94
N GLU A 71 13.89 -27.63 18.92
CA GLU A 71 12.79 -26.76 19.36
C GLU A 71 12.31 -25.86 18.21
N TYR A 72 13.21 -25.22 17.50
CA TYR A 72 12.85 -24.33 16.38
C TYR A 72 12.36 -25.09 15.16
N GLN A 73 12.83 -26.31 14.92
CA GLN A 73 12.29 -27.19 13.90
C GLN A 73 10.83 -27.55 14.18
N LEU A 74 10.52 -27.88 15.45
CA LEU A 74 9.14 -28.13 15.87
C LEU A 74 8.25 -26.91 15.67
N ARG A 75 8.70 -25.73 16.06
CA ARG A 75 7.98 -24.46 15.83
C ARG A 75 7.72 -24.21 14.35
N LYS A 76 8.71 -24.42 13.50
CA LYS A 76 8.57 -24.29 12.05
C LYS A 76 7.47 -25.21 11.52
N THR A 77 7.47 -26.46 11.93
CA THR A 77 6.44 -27.44 11.55
C THR A 77 5.04 -27.02 12.03
N GLN A 78 4.93 -26.49 13.25
CA GLN A 78 3.66 -25.94 13.75
C GLN A 78 3.15 -24.78 12.92
N LEU A 79 4.01 -23.82 12.57
CA LEU A 79 3.65 -22.68 11.71
C LEU A 79 3.21 -23.13 10.30
N GLU A 80 3.87 -24.14 9.73
CA GLU A 80 3.49 -24.72 8.44
C GLU A 80 2.12 -25.41 8.50
N LEU A 81 1.82 -26.11 9.60
CA LEU A 81 0.52 -26.71 9.84
C LEU A 81 -0.58 -25.65 9.98
N GLU A 82 -0.32 -24.59 10.75
CA GLU A 82 -1.25 -23.46 10.88
C GLU A 82 -1.52 -22.78 9.54
N ARG A 83 -0.48 -22.50 8.75
CA ARG A 83 -0.64 -21.98 7.39
C ARG A 83 -1.49 -22.90 6.50
N THR A 84 -1.31 -24.22 6.63
CA THR A 84 -2.09 -25.20 5.89
C THR A 84 -3.56 -25.21 6.32
N LYS A 85 -3.83 -25.07 7.63
CA LYS A 85 -5.20 -24.92 8.16
C LYS A 85 -5.85 -23.64 7.64
N LEU A 86 -5.13 -22.52 7.64
CA LEU A 86 -5.62 -21.24 7.12
C LEU A 86 -5.94 -21.30 5.63
N LYS A 87 -5.18 -22.06 4.83
CA LYS A 87 -5.48 -22.26 3.41
C LYS A 87 -6.85 -22.89 3.17
N ARG A 88 -7.36 -23.71 4.09
CA ARG A 88 -8.71 -24.30 4.00
C ARG A 88 -9.82 -23.25 4.18
N LEU A 89 -9.55 -22.15 4.87
CA LEU A 89 -10.51 -21.06 5.06
C LEU A 89 -10.69 -20.19 3.82
N LYS A 90 -9.85 -20.32 2.79
CA LYS A 90 -9.90 -19.53 1.56
C LYS A 90 -11.25 -19.60 0.85
N SER A 91 -11.92 -20.75 0.91
CA SER A 91 -13.24 -20.97 0.29
C SER A 91 -14.41 -20.82 1.28
N ALA A 92 -14.12 -20.49 2.54
CA ALA A 92 -15.15 -20.28 3.52
C ALA A 92 -15.88 -18.95 3.25
N LYS A 93 -17.22 -18.97 3.33
CA LYS A 93 -18.02 -17.75 3.22
C LYS A 93 -17.70 -16.86 4.42
N THR A 94 -17.38 -15.61 4.15
CA THR A 94 -17.11 -14.61 5.18
C THR A 94 -18.41 -13.92 5.55
N ALA A 95 -18.88 -14.17 6.78
CA ALA A 95 -20.08 -13.56 7.31
C ALA A 95 -19.88 -13.19 8.77
N SER A 96 -20.56 -12.14 9.23
CA SER A 96 -20.67 -11.79 10.64
C SER A 96 -21.53 -12.81 11.42
N ILE A 97 -21.49 -12.75 12.76
CA ILE A 97 -22.27 -13.67 13.62
C ILE A 97 -23.78 -13.56 13.36
N ASP A 98 -24.25 -12.40 12.98
CA ASP A 98 -25.66 -12.14 12.61
C ASP A 98 -25.98 -12.46 11.14
N GLY A 99 -25.02 -13.07 10.41
CA GLY A 99 -25.24 -13.63 9.07
C GLY A 99 -25.09 -12.62 7.92
N VAL A 100 -24.56 -11.42 8.18
CA VAL A 100 -24.28 -10.43 7.14
C VAL A 100 -22.99 -10.81 6.40
N ASP A 101 -23.06 -10.89 5.08
CA ASP A 101 -21.91 -11.15 4.22
C ASP A 101 -20.92 -9.98 4.28
N VAL A 102 -19.64 -10.28 4.51
CA VAL A 102 -18.54 -9.30 4.56
C VAL A 102 -17.54 -9.63 3.48
N GLN A 103 -17.25 -8.66 2.60
CA GLN A 103 -16.23 -8.81 1.59
C GLN A 103 -14.83 -8.67 2.20
N LEU A 104 -13.92 -9.60 1.89
CA LEU A 104 -12.52 -9.51 2.25
C LEU A 104 -11.69 -9.01 1.06
N LEU A 105 -11.17 -7.81 1.20
CA LEU A 105 -10.36 -7.15 0.18
C LEU A 105 -8.90 -7.08 0.63
N ALA A 106 -7.95 -7.22 -0.30
CA ALA A 106 -6.54 -7.13 0.01
C ALA A 106 -6.04 -5.69 0.02
N ASN A 107 -5.00 -5.42 0.83
CA ASN A 107 -4.18 -4.22 0.71
C ASN A 107 -2.91 -4.58 -0.06
N ILE A 108 -2.56 -3.79 -1.06
CA ILE A 108 -1.36 -3.98 -1.87
C ILE A 108 -0.56 -2.69 -1.99
N GLU A 109 0.74 -2.83 -2.23
CA GLU A 109 1.67 -1.73 -2.49
C GLU A 109 2.25 -1.80 -3.90
N LEU A 110 2.39 -3.00 -4.48
CA LEU A 110 2.99 -3.22 -5.79
C LEU A 110 2.04 -4.00 -6.69
N PRO A 111 2.08 -3.78 -8.01
CA PRO A 111 1.35 -4.61 -8.96
C PRO A 111 1.72 -6.10 -8.90
N SER A 112 2.92 -6.42 -8.43
CA SER A 112 3.39 -7.80 -8.21
C SER A 112 2.70 -8.51 -7.04
N ASP A 113 1.93 -7.81 -6.20
CA ASP A 113 1.24 -8.38 -5.04
C ASP A 113 -0.11 -9.02 -5.42
N VAL A 114 -0.61 -8.69 -6.62
CA VAL A 114 -1.92 -9.20 -7.12
C VAL A 114 -2.01 -10.73 -7.10
N PRO A 115 -1.03 -11.51 -7.58
CA PRO A 115 -1.10 -12.96 -7.50
C PRO A 115 -1.24 -13.49 -6.07
N ALA A 116 -0.51 -12.90 -5.12
CA ALA A 116 -0.58 -13.29 -3.71
C ALA A 116 -1.95 -12.93 -3.08
N ALA A 117 -2.52 -11.78 -3.44
CA ALA A 117 -3.87 -11.38 -3.03
C ALA A 117 -4.93 -12.38 -3.52
N LEU A 118 -4.86 -12.78 -4.78
CA LEU A 118 -5.75 -13.79 -5.37
C LEU A 118 -5.54 -15.17 -4.73
N GLU A 119 -4.29 -15.56 -4.52
CA GLU A 119 -3.97 -16.81 -3.82
C GLU A 119 -4.50 -16.79 -2.38
N GLY A 120 -4.50 -15.65 -1.72
CA GLY A 120 -5.09 -15.44 -0.39
C GLY A 120 -6.62 -15.50 -0.36
N GLY A 121 -7.28 -15.50 -1.52
CA GLY A 121 -8.74 -15.51 -1.63
C GLY A 121 -9.39 -14.13 -1.58
N ALA A 122 -8.63 -13.06 -1.85
CA ALA A 122 -9.18 -11.71 -1.87
C ALA A 122 -10.27 -11.55 -2.94
N GLU A 123 -11.38 -10.95 -2.56
CA GLU A 123 -12.51 -10.64 -3.45
C GLU A 123 -12.32 -9.34 -4.25
N GLY A 124 -11.24 -8.63 -3.97
CA GLY A 124 -10.85 -7.38 -4.61
C GLY A 124 -9.65 -6.75 -3.91
N ILE A 125 -9.26 -5.57 -4.36
CA ILE A 125 -8.27 -4.72 -3.69
C ILE A 125 -9.02 -3.61 -2.96
N GLY A 126 -8.96 -3.64 -1.63
CA GLY A 126 -9.56 -2.62 -0.76
C GLY A 126 -8.70 -1.38 -0.60
N LEU A 127 -7.39 -1.53 -0.80
CA LEU A 127 -6.45 -0.41 -0.78
C LEU A 127 -5.22 -0.72 -1.65
N PHE A 128 -5.11 -0.03 -2.77
CA PHE A 128 -3.87 0.03 -3.52
C PHE A 128 -3.14 1.32 -3.16
N ARG A 129 -2.04 1.20 -2.43
CA ARG A 129 -1.16 2.29 -2.04
C ARG A 129 -0.26 2.65 -3.21
N THR A 130 -0.36 3.88 -3.70
CA THR A 130 0.34 4.30 -4.92
C THR A 130 1.71 4.93 -4.67
N GLU A 131 2.10 5.07 -3.41
CA GLU A 131 3.31 5.80 -2.97
C GLU A 131 4.59 5.22 -3.55
N PHE A 132 4.66 3.91 -3.80
CA PHE A 132 5.83 3.28 -4.40
C PHE A 132 6.24 3.88 -5.76
N LEU A 133 5.28 4.45 -6.49
CA LEU A 133 5.54 5.12 -7.76
C LEU A 133 6.28 6.45 -7.60
N PHE A 134 6.24 7.05 -6.41
CA PHE A 134 6.78 8.35 -6.09
C PHE A 134 8.06 8.31 -5.25
N LEU A 135 8.43 7.13 -4.73
CA LEU A 135 9.59 6.97 -3.87
C LEU A 135 10.86 6.64 -4.66
N ASP A 136 12.02 7.03 -4.10
CA ASP A 136 13.37 6.75 -4.63
C ASP A 136 13.58 7.23 -6.08
N ARG A 137 13.02 8.40 -6.42
CA ARG A 137 13.08 8.98 -7.77
C ARG A 137 13.54 10.44 -7.73
N GLY A 138 14.27 10.84 -8.76
CA GLY A 138 14.64 12.25 -8.98
C GLY A 138 13.53 13.07 -9.63
N GLU A 139 12.56 12.42 -10.30
CA GLU A 139 11.45 13.07 -11.00
C GLU A 139 10.12 12.39 -10.67
N LEU A 140 9.03 13.15 -10.74
CA LEU A 140 7.68 12.61 -10.55
C LEU A 140 7.33 11.62 -11.66
N PRO A 141 6.58 10.55 -11.36
CA PRO A 141 6.17 9.57 -12.36
C PRO A 141 5.24 10.23 -13.40
N SER A 142 5.46 9.93 -14.67
CA SER A 142 4.60 10.38 -15.76
C SER A 142 3.19 9.77 -15.66
N GLU A 143 2.23 10.34 -16.39
CA GLU A 143 0.87 9.80 -16.50
C GLU A 143 0.88 8.35 -17.00
N ASP A 144 1.71 8.06 -18.00
CA ASP A 144 1.76 6.73 -18.61
C ASP A 144 2.38 5.68 -17.69
N GLU A 145 3.42 6.02 -16.93
CA GLU A 145 3.99 5.11 -15.92
C GLU A 145 2.97 4.76 -14.84
N GLN A 146 2.24 5.77 -14.34
CA GLN A 146 1.19 5.55 -13.35
C GLN A 146 0.05 4.72 -13.94
N PHE A 147 -0.42 5.07 -15.14
CA PHE A 147 -1.47 4.37 -15.84
C PHE A 147 -1.14 2.89 -16.04
N GLU A 148 0.07 2.57 -16.51
CA GLU A 148 0.49 1.19 -16.73
C GLU A 148 0.51 0.37 -15.43
N ALA A 149 0.98 0.97 -14.32
CA ALA A 149 0.95 0.32 -13.00
C ALA A 149 -0.49 0.04 -12.55
N TYR A 150 -1.39 1.02 -12.64
CA TYR A 150 -2.79 0.86 -12.25
C TYR A 150 -3.52 -0.13 -13.16
N ARG A 151 -3.34 -0.03 -14.48
CA ARG A 151 -3.91 -0.95 -15.46
C ARG A 151 -3.50 -2.40 -15.20
N LYS A 152 -2.24 -2.62 -14.82
CA LYS A 152 -1.71 -3.95 -14.51
C LYS A 152 -2.42 -4.58 -13.32
N VAL A 153 -2.68 -3.80 -12.26
CA VAL A 153 -3.45 -4.24 -11.10
C VAL A 153 -4.89 -4.53 -11.50
N VAL A 154 -5.56 -3.58 -12.16
CA VAL A 154 -6.97 -3.69 -12.54
C VAL A 154 -7.22 -4.91 -13.42
N LYS A 155 -6.38 -5.13 -14.44
CA LYS A 155 -6.47 -6.33 -15.29
C LYS A 155 -6.17 -7.62 -14.53
N GLY A 156 -5.17 -7.60 -13.65
CA GLY A 156 -4.80 -8.75 -12.84
C GLY A 156 -5.90 -9.20 -11.88
N MET A 157 -6.79 -8.28 -11.47
CA MET A 157 -7.92 -8.60 -10.58
C MET A 157 -9.15 -9.19 -11.30
N ASP A 158 -9.13 -9.30 -12.63
CA ASP A 158 -10.13 -10.01 -13.43
C ASP A 158 -11.58 -9.66 -13.07
N GLY A 159 -11.93 -8.36 -13.22
CA GLY A 159 -13.27 -7.82 -12.97
C GLY A 159 -13.65 -7.61 -11.49
N ARG A 160 -12.78 -7.99 -10.55
CA ARG A 160 -12.94 -7.69 -9.13
C ARG A 160 -12.65 -6.21 -8.84
N PRO A 161 -13.27 -5.61 -7.81
CA PRO A 161 -13.07 -4.20 -7.51
C PRO A 161 -11.63 -3.89 -7.07
N VAL A 162 -11.16 -2.71 -7.48
CA VAL A 162 -9.84 -2.16 -7.10
C VAL A 162 -10.02 -0.74 -6.60
N VAL A 163 -9.79 -0.53 -5.31
CA VAL A 163 -9.77 0.81 -4.71
C VAL A 163 -8.34 1.36 -4.82
N ILE A 164 -8.17 2.42 -5.61
CA ILE A 164 -6.88 3.10 -5.80
C ILE A 164 -6.87 4.37 -4.96
N ARG A 165 -5.94 4.43 -4.00
CA ARG A 165 -5.75 5.62 -3.17
C ARG A 165 -4.82 6.61 -3.88
N THR A 166 -5.21 7.90 -3.90
CA THR A 166 -4.31 8.95 -4.37
C THR A 166 -3.12 9.10 -3.44
N PHE A 167 -2.12 9.85 -3.88
CA PHE A 167 -0.87 10.11 -3.20
C PHE A 167 -1.04 10.45 -1.70
N ASP A 168 -0.33 9.72 -0.82
CA ASP A 168 -0.36 9.90 0.64
C ASP A 168 1.05 9.93 1.24
N LEU A 169 1.88 10.86 0.80
CA LEU A 169 3.16 11.16 1.42
C LEU A 169 3.16 12.60 1.95
N GLY A 170 3.99 12.84 2.96
CA GLY A 170 4.27 14.18 3.43
C GLY A 170 5.24 14.90 2.49
N ALA A 171 5.21 16.22 2.52
CA ALA A 171 6.17 17.05 1.81
C ALA A 171 7.62 16.96 2.39
N ASP A 172 7.79 16.21 3.49
CA ASP A 172 9.06 15.91 4.15
C ASP A 172 9.88 14.81 3.45
N LYS A 173 9.27 14.08 2.54
CA LYS A 173 10.00 13.14 1.68
C LYS A 173 10.31 13.86 0.39
N ASP A 174 11.59 14.12 0.14
CA ASP A 174 12.14 14.85 -0.99
C ASP A 174 11.50 14.46 -2.33
N LEU A 175 10.35 15.07 -2.63
CA LEU A 175 9.72 14.99 -3.95
C LEU A 175 10.43 15.91 -4.95
N ASN A 176 11.25 16.82 -4.44
CA ASN A 176 12.02 17.75 -5.26
C ASN A 176 13.25 18.24 -4.47
N PRO A 177 14.48 17.82 -4.79
CA PRO A 177 15.70 18.27 -4.10
C PRO A 177 15.94 19.77 -4.18
N GLU A 178 15.30 20.46 -5.13
CA GLU A 178 15.39 21.92 -5.34
C GLU A 178 14.15 22.68 -4.86
N GLY A 179 13.17 22.00 -4.29
CA GLY A 179 11.86 22.56 -4.02
C GLY A 179 11.70 23.17 -2.64
N THR A 180 11.07 24.34 -2.60
CA THR A 180 10.67 25.14 -1.44
C THR A 180 9.72 24.44 -0.44
N LEU A 181 9.37 23.18 -0.66
CA LEU A 181 8.49 22.38 0.22
C LEU A 181 9.22 21.75 1.42
N GLY A 182 10.53 21.49 1.32
CA GLY A 182 11.30 20.80 2.35
C GLY A 182 11.44 21.53 3.69
N ASP A 183 11.33 22.84 3.71
CA ASP A 183 11.50 23.66 4.94
C ASP A 183 10.23 23.79 5.82
N ARG A 184 9.10 23.25 5.40
CA ARG A 184 7.80 23.45 6.07
C ARG A 184 7.40 22.33 7.03
N VAL A 185 8.26 21.33 7.27
CA VAL A 185 7.79 20.07 7.84
C VAL A 185 8.49 19.66 9.12
N LYS A 186 8.22 20.38 10.20
CA LYS A 186 8.40 19.81 11.56
C LYS A 186 7.10 19.83 12.38
N THR A 187 5.97 19.80 11.72
CA THR A 187 4.64 19.80 12.34
C THR A 187 4.06 18.39 12.38
N ASN A 188 3.11 18.17 13.30
CA ASN A 188 2.38 16.92 13.44
C ASN A 188 1.95 16.36 12.06
N PRO A 189 2.30 15.11 11.70
CA PRO A 189 1.97 14.52 10.41
C PRO A 189 0.49 14.57 10.04
N ALA A 190 -0.41 14.50 11.03
CA ALA A 190 -1.85 14.62 10.81
C ALA A 190 -2.31 16.03 10.42
N LEU A 191 -1.54 17.07 10.77
CA LEU A 191 -1.88 18.47 10.54
C LEU A 191 -0.99 19.16 9.50
N GLY A 192 0.11 18.52 9.12
CA GLY A 192 1.10 19.04 8.18
C GLY A 192 0.69 18.96 6.72
N MET A 193 1.58 19.39 5.84
CA MET A 193 1.42 19.34 4.39
C MET A 193 1.67 17.91 3.91
N ARG A 194 0.60 17.13 3.73
CA ARG A 194 0.65 15.76 3.19
C ARG A 194 -0.62 15.40 2.44
N ALA A 195 -0.55 14.33 1.67
CA ALA A 195 -1.67 13.70 0.97
C ALA A 195 -2.49 14.70 0.16
N ILE A 196 -3.80 14.78 0.42
CA ILE A 196 -4.69 15.70 -0.33
C ILE A 196 -4.24 17.15 -0.26
N ARG A 197 -3.64 17.61 0.83
CA ARG A 197 -3.15 18.99 0.94
C ARG A 197 -2.00 19.27 -0.01
N VAL A 198 -1.07 18.31 -0.19
CA VAL A 198 -0.03 18.38 -1.20
C VAL A 198 -0.64 18.31 -2.59
N SER A 199 -1.58 17.38 -2.82
CA SER A 199 -2.24 17.20 -4.11
C SER A 199 -2.95 18.48 -4.56
N LEU A 200 -3.64 19.18 -3.67
CA LEU A 200 -4.32 20.44 -4.00
C LEU A 200 -3.34 21.62 -4.13
N ALA A 201 -2.18 21.58 -3.47
CA ALA A 201 -1.12 22.58 -3.62
C ALA A 201 -0.31 22.38 -4.92
N GLU A 202 -0.25 21.14 -5.44
CA GLU A 202 0.45 20.77 -6.67
C GLU A 202 -0.53 20.23 -7.73
N PRO A 203 -1.38 21.10 -8.34
CA PRO A 203 -2.49 20.65 -9.18
C PRO A 203 -2.05 19.85 -10.43
N LYS A 204 -0.86 20.11 -10.97
CA LYS A 204 -0.33 19.36 -12.12
C LYS A 204 -0.06 17.91 -11.74
N MET A 205 0.60 17.65 -10.61
CA MET A 205 0.85 16.31 -10.09
C MET A 205 -0.47 15.57 -9.83
N PHE A 206 -1.41 16.23 -9.18
CA PHE A 206 -2.71 15.66 -8.86
C PHE A 206 -3.51 15.33 -10.12
N LEU A 207 -3.59 16.24 -11.08
CA LEU A 207 -4.27 16.01 -12.36
C LEU A 207 -3.65 14.84 -13.13
N THR A 208 -2.32 14.73 -13.16
CA THR A 208 -1.59 13.61 -13.78
C THR A 208 -2.01 12.28 -13.15
N GLN A 209 -2.06 12.21 -11.82
CA GLN A 209 -2.48 10.99 -11.11
C GLN A 209 -3.95 10.66 -11.37
N LEU A 210 -4.85 11.64 -11.27
CA LEU A 210 -6.29 11.44 -11.52
C LEU A 210 -6.54 10.94 -12.94
N ARG A 211 -5.88 11.51 -13.95
CA ARG A 211 -5.98 11.06 -15.34
C ARG A 211 -5.52 9.60 -15.49
N ALA A 212 -4.39 9.24 -14.88
CA ALA A 212 -3.89 7.87 -14.92
C ALA A 212 -4.86 6.87 -14.29
N ILE A 213 -5.46 7.19 -13.13
CA ILE A 213 -6.47 6.35 -12.47
C ILE A 213 -7.74 6.23 -13.33
N LEU A 214 -8.24 7.35 -13.85
CA LEU A 214 -9.40 7.35 -14.74
C LEU A 214 -9.16 6.52 -16.00
N ARG A 215 -8.01 6.62 -16.66
CA ARG A 215 -7.65 5.77 -17.80
C ARG A 215 -7.64 4.29 -17.44
N ALA A 216 -7.16 3.95 -16.24
CA ALA A 216 -7.16 2.57 -15.76
C ALA A 216 -8.57 2.02 -15.53
N SER A 217 -9.55 2.88 -15.17
CA SER A 217 -10.94 2.46 -14.92
C SER A 217 -11.67 1.93 -16.17
N LYS A 218 -11.16 2.20 -17.37
CA LYS A 218 -11.64 1.56 -18.61
C LYS A 218 -11.47 0.04 -18.61
N TYR A 219 -10.56 -0.50 -17.80
CA TYR A 219 -10.14 -1.91 -17.86
C TYR A 219 -10.73 -2.78 -16.77
N GLY A 220 -11.53 -2.23 -15.86
CA GLY A 220 -12.20 -2.96 -14.81
C GLY A 220 -12.83 -2.04 -13.76
N LYS A 221 -13.32 -2.62 -12.68
CA LYS A 221 -14.04 -1.89 -11.62
C LYS A 221 -13.02 -1.14 -10.73
N VAL A 222 -12.86 0.15 -10.96
CA VAL A 222 -11.98 1.02 -10.17
C VAL A 222 -12.81 1.95 -9.30
N LYS A 223 -12.39 2.12 -8.05
CA LYS A 223 -12.87 3.16 -7.14
C LYS A 223 -11.72 4.06 -6.75
N LEU A 224 -11.96 5.37 -6.69
CA LEU A 224 -11.00 6.39 -6.31
C LEU A 224 -11.12 6.68 -4.82
N LEU A 225 -10.03 6.57 -4.06
CA LEU A 225 -10.01 6.87 -2.62
C LEU A 225 -9.10 8.04 -2.32
N ILE A 226 -9.61 9.03 -1.60
CA ILE A 226 -8.89 10.25 -1.22
C ILE A 226 -8.49 10.17 0.25
N PRO A 227 -7.18 10.21 0.56
CA PRO A 227 -6.69 10.19 1.94
C PRO A 227 -6.74 11.56 2.60
N MET A 228 -6.66 11.58 3.92
CA MET A 228 -6.42 12.76 4.78
C MET A 228 -7.43 13.90 4.64
N LEU A 229 -8.64 13.63 4.15
CA LEU A 229 -9.71 14.63 4.08
C LEU A 229 -10.12 15.09 5.49
N ALA A 230 -10.17 16.39 5.72
CA ALA A 230 -10.56 16.99 6.99
C ALA A 230 -11.72 17.98 6.84
N HIS A 231 -11.89 18.59 5.65
CA HIS A 231 -12.82 19.69 5.43
C HIS A 231 -13.65 19.51 4.16
N ALA A 232 -14.87 20.08 4.17
CA ALA A 232 -15.77 20.03 3.00
C ALA A 232 -15.15 20.66 1.75
N HIS A 233 -14.38 21.75 1.88
CA HIS A 233 -13.74 22.40 0.73
C HIS A 233 -12.67 21.51 0.06
N GLU A 234 -11.99 20.64 0.81
CA GLU A 234 -11.05 19.68 0.23
C GLU A 234 -11.79 18.65 -0.64
N ILE A 235 -12.98 18.22 -0.22
CA ILE A 235 -13.85 17.35 -1.01
C ILE A 235 -14.29 18.06 -2.29
N ASP A 236 -14.85 19.28 -2.15
CA ASP A 236 -15.36 20.05 -3.29
C ASP A 236 -14.24 20.34 -4.30
N ALA A 237 -13.04 20.72 -3.82
CA ALA A 237 -11.85 20.93 -4.68
C ALA A 237 -11.38 19.63 -5.36
N THR A 238 -11.43 18.51 -4.66
CA THR A 238 -11.09 17.20 -5.23
C THR A 238 -12.07 16.81 -6.32
N LEU A 239 -13.37 16.93 -6.08
CA LEU A 239 -14.40 16.61 -7.07
C LEU A 239 -14.25 17.50 -8.32
N ALA A 240 -13.95 18.80 -8.15
CA ALA A 240 -13.65 19.69 -9.26
C ALA A 240 -12.42 19.24 -10.06
N ALA A 241 -11.35 18.81 -9.39
CA ALA A 241 -10.15 18.28 -10.04
C ALA A 241 -10.43 16.98 -10.82
N VAL A 242 -11.29 16.09 -10.28
CA VAL A 242 -11.72 14.87 -10.99
C VAL A 242 -12.52 15.22 -12.24
N GLU A 243 -13.45 16.18 -12.19
CA GLU A 243 -14.20 16.60 -13.38
C GLU A 243 -13.29 17.30 -14.41
N GLN A 244 -12.30 18.05 -13.97
CA GLN A 244 -11.26 18.60 -14.85
C GLN A 244 -10.47 17.48 -15.55
N ALA A 245 -10.07 16.43 -14.83
CA ALA A 245 -9.38 15.28 -15.39
C ALA A 245 -10.26 14.54 -16.40
N LYS A 246 -11.55 14.30 -16.09
CA LYS A 246 -12.52 13.70 -17.00
C LYS A 246 -12.70 14.55 -18.27
N SER A 247 -12.82 15.86 -18.13
CA SER A 247 -12.95 16.79 -19.27
C SER A 247 -11.72 16.76 -20.17
N SER A 248 -10.52 16.77 -19.58
CA SER A 248 -9.26 16.65 -20.32
C SER A 248 -9.16 15.34 -21.10
N LEU A 249 -9.51 14.20 -20.47
CA LEU A 249 -9.52 12.89 -21.13
C LEU A 249 -10.53 12.82 -22.29
N ARG A 250 -11.71 13.45 -22.14
CA ARG A 250 -12.69 13.57 -23.24
C ARG A 250 -12.11 14.36 -24.41
N GLY A 251 -11.39 15.46 -24.14
CA GLY A 251 -10.70 16.25 -25.16
C GLY A 251 -9.65 15.44 -25.92
N ASP A 252 -8.90 14.62 -25.21
CA ASP A 252 -7.89 13.71 -25.77
C ASP A 252 -8.48 12.42 -26.38
N LYS A 253 -9.80 12.25 -26.34
CA LYS A 253 -10.54 11.05 -26.80
C LYS A 253 -10.09 9.74 -26.12
N LEU A 254 -9.63 9.83 -24.86
CA LEU A 254 -9.23 8.70 -24.05
C LEU A 254 -10.43 8.18 -23.25
N GLY A 255 -10.64 6.86 -23.29
CA GLY A 255 -11.76 6.22 -22.60
C GLY A 255 -11.49 6.01 -21.12
N PHE A 256 -12.54 6.16 -20.30
CA PHE A 256 -12.55 5.92 -18.86
C PHE A 256 -13.99 5.61 -18.39
N ASP A 257 -14.14 5.15 -17.14
CA ASP A 257 -15.45 4.98 -16.53
C ASP A 257 -16.01 6.34 -16.09
N GLN A 258 -17.13 6.75 -16.68
CA GLN A 258 -17.80 8.01 -16.37
C GLN A 258 -18.41 8.00 -14.95
N SER A 259 -18.75 6.82 -14.44
CA SER A 259 -19.44 6.57 -13.17
C SER A 259 -18.52 6.07 -12.06
N ILE A 260 -17.19 6.30 -12.21
CA ILE A 260 -16.23 5.91 -11.18
C ILE A 260 -16.64 6.44 -9.80
N GLU A 261 -16.75 5.53 -8.83
CA GLU A 261 -17.07 5.88 -7.44
C GLU A 261 -15.89 6.59 -6.78
N ILE A 262 -16.19 7.67 -6.04
CA ILE A 262 -15.19 8.48 -5.32
C ILE A 262 -15.48 8.38 -3.82
N GLY A 263 -14.49 7.92 -3.06
CA GLY A 263 -14.57 7.78 -1.62
C GLY A 263 -13.54 8.62 -0.86
N GLY A 264 -13.79 8.79 0.42
CA GLY A 264 -12.88 9.48 1.33
C GLY A 264 -12.43 8.59 2.49
N MET A 265 -11.18 8.74 2.88
CA MET A 265 -10.66 8.07 4.05
C MET A 265 -10.96 8.88 5.31
N ILE A 266 -11.59 8.25 6.28
CA ILE A 266 -11.91 8.82 7.59
C ILE A 266 -10.79 8.41 8.54
N GLU A 267 -9.81 9.28 8.69
CA GLU A 267 -8.59 9.07 9.48
C GLU A 267 -8.15 10.33 10.24
N ILE A 268 -8.82 11.45 9.99
CA ILE A 268 -8.64 12.70 10.73
C ILE A 268 -9.84 12.87 11.68
N PRO A 269 -9.62 13.26 12.95
CA PRO A 269 -10.73 13.47 13.91
C PRO A 269 -11.82 14.39 13.40
N ALA A 270 -11.46 15.47 12.69
CA ALA A 270 -12.43 16.40 12.09
C ALA A 270 -13.36 15.71 11.08
N ALA A 271 -12.85 14.74 10.28
CA ALA A 271 -13.66 13.98 9.35
C ALA A 271 -14.66 13.07 10.07
N ALA A 272 -14.23 12.41 11.14
CA ALA A 272 -15.11 11.55 11.95
C ALA A 272 -16.23 12.38 12.62
N LEU A 273 -15.91 13.52 13.21
CA LEU A 273 -16.90 14.40 13.83
C LEU A 273 -17.84 15.06 12.81
N GLY A 274 -17.32 15.39 11.62
CA GLY A 274 -18.05 16.01 10.52
C GLY A 274 -18.59 15.04 9.49
N ILE A 275 -18.76 13.75 9.79
CA ILE A 275 -19.06 12.68 8.87
C ILE A 275 -20.26 12.98 7.94
N GLY A 276 -21.27 13.70 8.40
CA GLY A 276 -22.42 14.09 7.60
C GLY A 276 -22.10 14.97 6.38
N LEU A 277 -20.96 15.67 6.39
CA LEU A 277 -20.48 16.44 5.23
C LEU A 277 -19.91 15.53 4.15
N PHE A 278 -19.29 14.44 4.53
CA PHE A 278 -18.69 13.44 3.64
C PHE A 278 -19.77 12.59 2.99
N LEU A 279 -20.72 12.07 3.78
CA LEU A 279 -21.79 11.20 3.30
C LEU A 279 -22.67 11.82 2.21
N ARG A 280 -22.73 13.16 2.14
CA ARG A 280 -23.54 13.87 1.12
C ARG A 280 -22.79 14.08 -0.20
N ARG A 281 -21.48 13.85 -0.24
CA ARG A 281 -20.60 14.25 -1.34
C ARG A 281 -19.84 13.07 -1.95
N LEU A 282 -19.69 11.99 -1.21
CA LEU A 282 -18.86 10.85 -1.58
C LEU A 282 -19.70 9.59 -1.67
N ASP A 283 -19.31 8.69 -2.57
CA ASP A 283 -20.02 7.45 -2.86
C ASP A 283 -19.76 6.37 -1.81
N PHE A 284 -18.58 6.40 -1.19
CA PHE A 284 -18.20 5.47 -0.13
C PHE A 284 -17.19 6.10 0.85
N LEU A 285 -17.02 5.46 2.00
CA LEU A 285 -16.04 5.85 3.00
C LEU A 285 -15.13 4.67 3.34
N SER A 286 -13.87 4.98 3.66
CA SER A 286 -12.89 4.04 4.19
C SER A 286 -12.45 4.53 5.56
N ILE A 287 -12.37 3.63 6.54
CA ILE A 287 -11.85 3.98 7.87
C ILE A 287 -10.37 3.62 7.90
N GLY A 288 -9.51 4.61 8.14
CA GLY A 288 -8.07 4.43 8.30
C GLY A 288 -7.74 3.81 9.65
N THR A 289 -6.73 2.92 9.68
CA THR A 289 -6.25 2.25 10.89
C THR A 289 -4.79 2.55 11.14
#